data_4826ff911f71c9b885e6bdc1747d14e7
#
_entry.id   4826ff911f71c9b885e6bdc1747d14e7
#
_cell.length_a   1.000
_cell.length_b   1.000
_cell.length_c   1.000
_cell.angle_alpha   90.00
_cell.angle_beta   90.00
_cell.angle_gamma   90.00
#
_symmetry.space_group_name_H-M   'P 1'
#
loop_
_entity.id
_entity.type
_entity.pdbx_description
1 polymer ?
#
loop_
_entity_poly.entity_id
_entity_poly.type
_entity_poly.pdbx_seq_one_letter_code
_entity_poly.pdbx_strand_id
1 'polypeptide(L)'
;MGHQQDVDLARHITEIAAEHKLDADPASVSALELGLDTGRSATIAPVWAALLTGHAEAQGHGSPSDEIRDATGRVPNLWFGHADEHETPRQRFHVEVYVAPEVADQRIAAAVAAGGTVTDDSSAPSLTVIADQDGNTAVLCVAD
;
A
#
# COMPACT_ATOMS: atom_id res chain seq x y z
N MET A 1 23.41 -5.97 10.86
CA MET A 1 23.88 -7.29 10.36
C MET A 1 23.27 -7.70 9.02
N GLY A 2 22.17 -7.10 8.53
CA GLY A 2 21.56 -7.43 7.23
C GLY A 2 22.42 -7.07 6.02
N HIS A 3 23.08 -5.91 6.04
CA HIS A 3 23.80 -5.39 4.87
C HIS A 3 24.90 -6.27 4.27
N GLN A 4 25.62 -7.07 5.04
CA GLN A 4 26.68 -7.92 4.49
C GLN A 4 26.09 -9.11 3.72
N GLN A 5 25.03 -9.72 4.23
CA GLN A 5 24.35 -10.84 3.56
C GLN A 5 23.70 -10.38 2.26
N ASP A 6 23.12 -9.16 2.23
CA ASP A 6 22.51 -8.60 1.03
C ASP A 6 23.57 -8.32 -0.04
N VAL A 7 24.74 -7.82 0.34
CA VAL A 7 25.88 -7.60 -0.57
C VAL A 7 26.41 -8.92 -1.12
N ASP A 8 26.54 -9.93 -0.27
CA ASP A 8 27.03 -11.26 -0.70
C ASP A 8 26.04 -11.94 -1.63
N LEU A 9 24.73 -11.81 -1.39
CA LEU A 9 23.70 -12.28 -2.27
C LEU A 9 23.74 -11.57 -3.65
N ALA A 10 23.88 -10.24 -3.64
CA ALA A 10 23.97 -9.47 -4.88
C ALA A 10 25.19 -9.85 -5.72
N ARG A 11 26.35 -10.10 -5.10
CA ARG A 11 27.54 -10.61 -5.79
C ARG A 11 27.29 -11.97 -6.41
N HIS A 12 26.69 -12.89 -5.66
CA HIS A 12 26.38 -14.22 -6.15
C HIS A 12 25.41 -14.21 -7.34
N ILE A 13 24.39 -13.37 -7.29
CA ILE A 13 23.47 -13.15 -8.43
C ILE A 13 24.25 -12.64 -9.64
N THR A 14 25.17 -11.69 -9.46
CA THR A 14 26.00 -11.13 -10.55
C THR A 14 26.89 -12.20 -11.18
N GLU A 15 27.49 -13.09 -10.38
CA GLU A 15 28.31 -14.20 -10.86
C GLU A 15 27.48 -15.17 -11.71
N ILE A 16 26.29 -15.58 -11.22
CA ILE A 16 25.36 -16.44 -11.96
C ILE A 16 24.94 -15.79 -13.28
N ALA A 17 24.59 -14.51 -13.27
CA ALA A 17 24.21 -13.78 -14.47
C ALA A 17 25.34 -13.79 -15.52
N ALA A 18 26.59 -13.57 -15.07
CA ALA A 18 27.75 -13.61 -15.97
C ALA A 18 27.99 -15.00 -16.54
N GLU A 19 27.86 -16.07 -15.75
CA GLU A 19 27.97 -17.46 -16.24
C GLU A 19 26.94 -17.79 -17.32
N HIS A 20 25.73 -17.25 -17.17
CA HIS A 20 24.62 -17.42 -18.12
C HIS A 20 24.62 -16.40 -19.26
N LYS A 21 25.61 -15.50 -19.31
CA LYS A 21 25.74 -14.43 -20.33
C LYS A 21 24.49 -13.54 -20.39
N LEU A 22 23.96 -13.21 -19.21
CA LEU A 22 22.85 -12.26 -19.04
C LEU A 22 23.42 -10.88 -18.81
N ASP A 23 22.97 -9.91 -19.62
CA ASP A 23 23.31 -8.51 -19.45
C ASP A 23 22.25 -7.80 -18.60
N ALA A 24 22.69 -6.91 -17.71
CA ALA A 24 21.78 -6.07 -16.95
C ALA A 24 21.22 -4.96 -17.85
N ASP A 25 19.90 -4.75 -17.78
CA ASP A 25 19.23 -3.63 -18.43
C ASP A 25 18.57 -2.72 -17.37
N PRO A 26 19.33 -1.86 -16.70
CA PRO A 26 18.80 -0.98 -15.67
C PRO A 26 17.83 0.07 -16.23
N ALA A 27 17.83 0.33 -17.53
CA ALA A 27 16.91 1.29 -18.14
C ALA A 27 15.48 0.75 -18.28
N SER A 28 15.31 -0.56 -18.26
CA SER A 28 14.00 -1.22 -18.35
C SER A 28 13.37 -1.48 -16.97
N VAL A 29 14.05 -1.14 -15.88
CA VAL A 29 13.57 -1.41 -14.51
C VAL A 29 13.23 -0.11 -13.81
N SER A 30 12.01 -0.05 -13.27
CA SER A 30 11.59 1.01 -12.36
C SER A 30 10.77 0.42 -11.20
N ALA A 31 10.87 1.02 -10.04
CA ALA A 31 10.03 0.72 -8.89
C ALA A 31 9.17 1.94 -8.56
N LEU A 32 7.92 1.71 -8.20
CA LEU A 32 7.00 2.73 -7.72
C LEU A 32 6.68 2.45 -6.27
N GLU A 33 6.86 3.45 -5.44
CA GLU A 33 6.37 3.47 -4.06
C GLU A 33 5.46 4.68 -3.88
N LEU A 34 4.47 4.53 -2.99
CA LEU A 34 3.59 5.62 -2.59
C LEU A 34 4.05 6.13 -1.22
N GLY A 35 4.08 7.44 -1.04
CA GLY A 35 4.34 8.08 0.25
C GLY A 35 3.09 8.82 0.71
N LEU A 36 2.72 8.64 1.98
CA LEU A 36 1.64 9.36 2.65
C LEU A 36 2.18 10.00 3.93
N ASP A 37 2.29 11.32 3.92
CA ASP A 37 2.78 12.07 5.07
C ASP A 37 1.67 12.24 6.10
N THR A 38 1.94 11.81 7.35
CA THR A 38 0.97 11.85 8.44
C THR A 38 1.67 11.97 9.80
N GLY A 39 1.02 12.63 10.77
CA GLY A 39 1.41 12.61 12.18
C GLY A 39 0.94 11.36 12.93
N ARG A 40 0.10 10.51 12.30
CA ARG A 40 -0.60 9.41 12.97
C ARG A 40 -0.54 8.09 12.20
N SER A 41 0.63 7.76 11.64
CA SER A 41 0.83 6.56 10.81
C SER A 41 0.28 5.28 11.47
N ALA A 42 0.54 5.06 12.75
CA ALA A 42 0.05 3.88 13.47
C ALA A 42 -1.48 3.78 13.51
N THR A 43 -2.19 4.91 13.43
CA THR A 43 -3.66 4.96 13.44
C THR A 43 -4.24 4.66 12.07
N ILE A 44 -3.67 5.22 11.01
CA ILE A 44 -4.24 5.11 9.66
C ILE A 44 -3.73 3.91 8.88
N ALA A 45 -2.53 3.38 9.19
CA ALA A 45 -1.92 2.27 8.47
C ALA A 45 -2.82 1.02 8.36
N PRO A 46 -3.58 0.59 9.40
CA PRO A 46 -4.48 -0.56 9.28
C PRO A 46 -5.59 -0.36 8.25
N VAL A 47 -6.12 0.85 8.09
CA VAL A 47 -7.13 1.17 7.06
C VAL A 47 -6.54 0.99 5.67
N TRP A 48 -5.38 1.58 5.42
CA TRP A 48 -4.70 1.48 4.14
C TRP A 48 -4.27 0.04 3.83
N ALA A 49 -3.78 -0.71 4.83
CA ALA A 49 -3.46 -2.12 4.66
C ALA A 49 -4.70 -2.94 4.26
N ALA A 50 -5.83 -2.73 4.93
CA ALA A 50 -7.09 -3.39 4.60
C ALA A 50 -7.59 -3.02 3.20
N LEU A 51 -7.52 -1.76 2.80
CA LEU A 51 -7.94 -1.29 1.48
C LEU A 51 -7.08 -1.91 0.36
N LEU A 52 -5.76 -1.83 0.49
CA LEU A 52 -4.83 -2.25 -0.57
C LEU A 52 -4.68 -3.76 -0.66
N THR A 53 -4.65 -4.47 0.47
CA THR A 53 -4.32 -5.91 0.52
C THR A 53 -5.47 -6.80 0.95
N GLY A 54 -6.51 -6.25 1.58
CA GLY A 54 -7.60 -6.98 2.24
C GLY A 54 -7.29 -7.39 3.68
N HIS A 55 -6.11 -7.09 4.20
CA HIS A 55 -5.64 -7.50 5.52
C HIS A 55 -5.08 -6.31 6.30
N ALA A 56 -5.72 -5.93 7.40
CA ALA A 56 -5.29 -4.78 8.20
C ALA A 56 -3.91 -4.95 8.85
N GLU A 57 -3.45 -6.20 9.01
CA GLU A 57 -2.14 -6.57 9.53
C GLU A 57 -1.02 -6.64 8.49
N ALA A 58 -1.30 -6.34 7.22
CA ALA A 58 -0.29 -6.32 6.15
C ALA A 58 0.61 -5.08 6.24
N GLN A 59 1.16 -4.83 7.43
CA GLN A 59 2.11 -3.76 7.72
C GLN A 59 3.52 -4.34 7.79
N GLY A 60 4.53 -3.50 7.54
CA GLY A 60 5.93 -3.93 7.50
C GLY A 60 6.42 -4.56 8.79
N HIS A 61 7.35 -5.50 8.67
CA HIS A 61 7.98 -6.14 9.80
C HIS A 61 9.04 -5.24 10.44
N GLY A 62 8.95 -5.05 11.74
CA GLY A 62 9.97 -4.40 12.55
C GLY A 62 9.69 -2.94 12.89
N SER A 63 8.79 -2.28 12.18
CA SER A 63 8.23 -0.99 12.55
C SER A 63 6.74 -1.00 12.18
N PRO A 64 5.85 -1.00 13.16
CA PRO A 64 4.43 -1.30 12.94
C PRO A 64 3.68 -0.25 12.13
N SER A 65 4.33 0.79 11.66
CA SER A 65 3.67 1.90 10.98
C SER A 65 4.43 2.48 9.80
N ASP A 66 5.57 1.89 9.41
CA ASP A 66 6.41 2.55 8.43
C ASP A 66 6.03 2.24 6.99
N GLU A 67 5.38 1.12 6.74
CA GLU A 67 4.99 0.74 5.38
C GLU A 67 3.94 -0.36 5.33
N ILE A 68 3.20 -0.40 4.22
CA ILE A 68 2.31 -1.50 3.86
C ILE A 68 2.96 -2.22 2.69
N ARG A 69 3.11 -3.53 2.82
CA ARG A 69 3.66 -4.42 1.79
C ARG A 69 2.67 -5.50 1.41
N ASP A 70 2.35 -5.59 0.15
CA ASP A 70 1.68 -6.77 -0.40
C ASP A 70 2.72 -7.86 -0.65
N ALA A 71 2.63 -8.97 0.10
CA ALA A 71 3.53 -10.12 -0.08
C ALA A 71 3.49 -10.72 -1.49
N THR A 72 2.43 -10.44 -2.27
CA THR A 72 2.29 -10.89 -3.66
C THR A 72 2.85 -9.90 -4.68
N GLY A 73 3.22 -8.69 -4.25
CA GLY A 73 3.78 -7.65 -5.11
C GLY A 73 2.80 -7.08 -6.14
N ARG A 74 1.50 -7.24 -5.94
CA ARG A 74 0.46 -6.74 -6.88
C ARG A 74 0.17 -5.27 -6.74
N VAL A 75 0.40 -4.71 -5.55
CA VAL A 75 0.24 -3.27 -5.30
C VAL A 75 1.59 -2.66 -4.90
N PRO A 76 1.82 -1.37 -5.22
CA PRO A 76 3.01 -0.66 -4.74
C PRO A 76 3.07 -0.64 -3.22
N ASN A 77 4.28 -0.61 -2.66
CA ASN A 77 4.44 -0.31 -1.25
C ASN A 77 3.88 1.08 -0.94
N LEU A 78 3.20 1.21 0.19
CA LEU A 78 2.81 2.49 0.76
C LEU A 78 3.60 2.69 2.05
N TRP A 79 4.45 3.71 2.11
CA TRP A 79 5.17 4.08 3.31
C TRP A 79 4.62 5.39 3.90
N PHE A 80 4.79 5.57 5.21
CA PHE A 80 4.29 6.73 5.92
C PHE A 80 5.43 7.65 6.30
N GLY A 81 5.44 8.86 5.69
CA GLY A 81 6.32 9.94 6.07
C GLY A 81 5.79 10.68 7.30
N HIS A 82 6.69 11.39 8.01
CA HIS A 82 6.29 12.23 9.13
C HIS A 82 5.82 13.60 8.64
N ALA A 83 4.65 14.02 9.10
CA ALA A 83 4.17 15.39 8.99
C ALA A 83 3.51 15.82 10.31
N ASP A 84 3.47 17.13 10.53
CA ASP A 84 2.69 17.68 11.62
C ASP A 84 1.20 17.44 11.40
N GLU A 85 0.46 17.20 12.48
CA GLU A 85 -1.00 17.10 12.42
C GLU A 85 -1.61 18.41 11.90
N HIS A 86 -2.64 18.30 11.08
CA HIS A 86 -3.40 19.45 10.58
C HIS A 86 -4.89 19.14 10.56
N GLU A 87 -5.71 20.16 10.75
CA GLU A 87 -7.15 20.01 10.87
C GLU A 87 -7.86 19.69 9.55
N THR A 88 -7.26 20.08 8.42
CA THR A 88 -7.86 19.93 7.10
C THR A 88 -7.06 18.96 6.27
N PRO A 89 -7.66 17.89 5.71
CA PRO A 89 -7.01 17.01 4.77
C PRO A 89 -6.41 17.77 3.58
N ARG A 90 -5.17 17.44 3.20
CA ARG A 90 -4.45 18.08 2.09
C ARG A 90 -4.31 17.17 0.87
N GLN A 91 -4.98 16.06 0.87
CA GLN A 91 -4.95 15.10 -0.23
C GLN A 91 -5.38 15.76 -1.54
N ARG A 92 -4.52 15.67 -2.56
CA ARG A 92 -4.77 16.27 -3.88
C ARG A 92 -5.08 15.25 -4.95
N PHE A 93 -4.79 13.98 -4.69
CA PHE A 93 -5.16 12.84 -5.53
C PHE A 93 -5.65 11.72 -4.60
N HIS A 94 -6.39 10.78 -5.16
CA HIS A 94 -6.90 9.62 -4.44
C HIS A 94 -6.38 8.33 -5.10
N VAL A 95 -6.47 7.25 -4.34
CA VAL A 95 -6.17 5.91 -4.84
C VAL A 95 -7.48 5.23 -5.22
N GLU A 96 -7.54 4.64 -6.41
CA GLU A 96 -8.63 3.76 -6.84
C GLU A 96 -8.18 2.31 -6.71
N VAL A 97 -8.94 1.51 -5.97
CA VAL A 97 -8.66 0.10 -5.71
C VAL A 97 -9.70 -0.74 -6.41
N TYR A 98 -9.34 -1.35 -7.52
CA TYR A 98 -10.23 -2.22 -8.28
C TYR A 98 -10.21 -3.63 -7.70
N VAL A 99 -11.39 -4.16 -7.40
CA VAL A 99 -11.58 -5.51 -6.86
C VAL A 99 -12.70 -6.25 -7.62
N ALA A 100 -12.66 -7.57 -7.57
CA ALA A 100 -13.74 -8.39 -8.09
C ALA A 100 -15.02 -8.21 -7.23
N PRO A 101 -16.22 -8.31 -7.83
CA PRO A 101 -17.50 -8.13 -7.11
C PRO A 101 -17.61 -8.99 -5.86
N GLU A 102 -17.12 -10.23 -5.92
CA GLU A 102 -17.24 -11.23 -4.86
C GLU A 102 -16.49 -10.87 -3.57
N VAL A 103 -15.52 -9.94 -3.67
CA VAL A 103 -14.69 -9.56 -2.51
C VAL A 103 -14.89 -8.12 -2.04
N ALA A 104 -15.72 -7.34 -2.75
CA ALA A 104 -15.90 -5.92 -2.48
C ALA A 104 -16.45 -5.67 -1.06
N ASP A 105 -17.54 -6.33 -0.68
CA ASP A 105 -18.15 -6.18 0.64
C ASP A 105 -17.19 -6.57 1.76
N GLN A 106 -16.43 -7.64 1.58
CA GLN A 106 -15.43 -8.06 2.56
C GLN A 106 -14.31 -7.04 2.70
N ARG A 107 -13.89 -6.43 1.59
CA ARG A 107 -12.84 -5.39 1.58
C ARG A 107 -13.30 -4.13 2.30
N ILE A 108 -14.53 -3.68 2.04
CA ILE A 108 -15.15 -2.55 2.73
C ILE A 108 -15.26 -2.83 4.23
N ALA A 109 -15.78 -4.01 4.59
CA ALA A 109 -15.93 -4.39 6.00
C ALA A 109 -14.58 -4.43 6.74
N ALA A 110 -13.52 -4.94 6.09
CA ALA A 110 -12.18 -4.96 6.67
C ALA A 110 -11.61 -3.55 6.90
N ALA A 111 -11.82 -2.64 5.95
CA ALA A 111 -11.38 -1.25 6.10
C ALA A 111 -12.14 -0.53 7.21
N VAL A 112 -13.46 -0.73 7.30
CA VAL A 112 -14.30 -0.16 8.38
C VAL A 112 -13.91 -0.73 9.73
N ALA A 113 -13.68 -2.05 9.84
CA ALA A 113 -13.22 -2.69 11.07
C ALA A 113 -11.85 -2.17 11.53
N ALA A 114 -11.00 -1.74 10.60
CA ALA A 114 -9.70 -1.12 10.88
C ALA A 114 -9.80 0.38 11.26
N GLY A 115 -11.00 0.95 11.28
CA GLY A 115 -11.27 2.34 11.68
C GLY A 115 -11.54 3.29 10.52
N GLY A 116 -11.65 2.79 9.29
CA GLY A 116 -12.09 3.57 8.14
C GLY A 116 -13.56 3.94 8.22
N THR A 117 -13.94 4.98 7.49
CA THR A 117 -15.33 5.45 7.41
C THR A 117 -15.78 5.50 5.96
N VAL A 118 -16.91 4.87 5.64
CA VAL A 118 -17.56 5.08 4.34
C VAL A 118 -18.13 6.49 4.31
N THR A 119 -17.63 7.31 3.38
CA THR A 119 -18.04 8.71 3.24
C THR A 119 -18.98 8.95 2.06
N ASP A 120 -18.95 8.06 1.07
CA ASP A 120 -19.89 8.10 -0.06
C ASP A 120 -20.09 6.69 -0.61
N ASP A 121 -21.34 6.24 -0.66
CA ASP A 121 -21.79 4.97 -1.25
C ASP A 121 -22.95 5.18 -2.25
N SER A 122 -23.17 6.42 -2.69
CA SER A 122 -24.26 6.79 -3.60
C SER A 122 -24.19 6.07 -4.96
N SER A 123 -23.02 5.58 -5.34
CA SER A 123 -22.76 4.80 -6.55
C SER A 123 -22.51 3.31 -6.30
N ALA A 124 -22.81 2.82 -5.09
CA ALA A 124 -22.66 1.40 -4.79
C ALA A 124 -23.59 0.53 -5.66
N PRO A 125 -23.17 -0.70 -6.04
CA PRO A 125 -21.92 -1.35 -5.64
C PRO A 125 -20.69 -0.93 -6.47
N SER A 126 -20.85 -0.14 -7.53
CA SER A 126 -19.77 0.17 -8.48
C SER A 126 -18.62 0.95 -7.82
N LEU A 127 -18.94 1.91 -6.95
CA LEU A 127 -17.97 2.77 -6.27
C LEU A 127 -18.37 2.97 -4.81
N THR A 128 -17.36 2.91 -3.91
CA THR A 128 -17.50 3.25 -2.48
C THR A 128 -16.29 4.06 -2.05
N VAL A 129 -16.52 5.25 -1.50
CA VAL A 129 -15.45 6.11 -0.98
C VAL A 129 -15.24 5.85 0.50
N ILE A 130 -14.00 5.56 0.88
CA ILE A 130 -13.61 5.28 2.27
C ILE A 130 -12.52 6.25 2.68
N ALA A 131 -12.73 6.90 3.84
CA ALA A 131 -11.73 7.77 4.46
C ALA A 131 -11.00 7.07 5.61
N ASP A 132 -9.73 7.40 5.79
CA ASP A 132 -8.99 7.09 7.01
C ASP A 132 -9.31 8.10 8.13
N GLN A 133 -8.68 7.95 9.30
CA GLN A 133 -8.93 8.81 10.46
C GLN A 133 -8.33 10.23 10.31
N ASP A 134 -7.49 10.46 9.31
CA ASP A 134 -6.96 11.78 8.92
C ASP A 134 -7.81 12.45 7.81
N GLY A 135 -8.82 11.73 7.30
CA GLY A 135 -9.69 12.19 6.23
C GLY A 135 -9.11 12.00 4.83
N ASN A 136 -8.01 11.25 4.67
CA ASN A 136 -7.55 10.85 3.35
C ASN A 136 -8.48 9.78 2.79
N THR A 137 -8.81 9.89 1.51
CA THR A 137 -9.80 9.04 0.85
C THR A 137 -9.18 8.09 -0.17
N ALA A 138 -9.78 6.91 -0.27
CA ALA A 138 -9.62 5.99 -1.38
C ALA A 138 -11.00 5.63 -1.94
N VAL A 139 -11.04 5.24 -3.21
CA VAL A 139 -12.25 4.74 -3.86
C VAL A 139 -12.09 3.24 -4.08
N LEU A 140 -12.98 2.45 -3.50
CA LEU A 140 -13.10 1.05 -3.87
C LEU A 140 -13.97 0.94 -5.10
N CYS A 141 -13.43 0.37 -6.17
CA CYS A 141 -14.09 0.19 -7.46
C CYS A 141 -14.35 -1.30 -7.68
N VAL A 142 -15.58 -1.63 -8.09
CA VAL A 142 -15.92 -2.99 -8.51
C VAL A 142 -15.62 -3.11 -10.01
N ALA A 143 -14.74 -4.04 -10.36
CA ALA A 143 -14.46 -4.34 -11.76
C ALA A 143 -15.64 -5.09 -12.40
N ASP A 144 -16.07 -4.65 -13.58
CA ASP A 144 -17.10 -5.33 -14.41
C ASP A 144 -16.57 -6.66 -14.98
#